data_13e8e5023058362917faa5b4480c724f
#
_entry.id   13e8e5023058362917faa5b4480c724f
#
_cell.length_a   1.000
_cell.length_b   1.000
_cell.length_c   1.000
_cell.angle_alpha   90.00
_cell.angle_beta   90.00
_cell.angle_gamma   90.00
#
_symmetry.space_group_name_H-M   'P 1'
#
loop_
_entity.id
_entity.type
_entity.pdbx_description
1 polymer ?
#
loop_
_entity_poly.entity_id
_entity_poly.type
_entity_poly.pdbx_seq_one_letter_code
_entity_poly.pdbx_strand_id
1 'polypeptide(L)'
;MPEEPPSALAELAVLLGAGLTPDRAWEEVALMRGPTSVPGQIWRRRSAGEPLAQAIDSVTRAQSSHWRTVGAVWEVARVSGAPLGAALESLAQSMRDQERTARHVEAELAGPQATLRLVGLLPLLALVGGALGGVDTLSFLFLTTPGLLSLGGGLLCLGLAWWWMRIMVTRVFEERKPPSPRIDLFLIAVGGGLSPRRSLMEVDRVMADYKLPTEGGDTLEDLIALSMRAGVPLASLARAHLNHSRDVESTEATRAVSTLSVHLVLPLGLLVLPAFLLIAVVPLAWGIGNQGLVL
;
A
#
# COMPACT_ATOMS: atom_id res chain seq x y z
N MET A 1 -8.51 9.28 -11.29
CA MET A 1 -8.27 8.14 -10.39
C MET A 1 -7.35 7.19 -11.15
N PRO A 2 -6.25 6.70 -10.57
CA PRO A 2 -5.49 5.65 -11.21
C PRO A 2 -6.43 4.46 -11.38
N GLU A 3 -6.45 3.89 -12.57
CA GLU A 3 -7.30 2.76 -12.93
C GLU A 3 -6.97 1.57 -12.05
N GLU A 4 -7.94 1.08 -11.30
CA GLU A 4 -7.76 -0.08 -10.42
C GLU A 4 -7.72 -1.37 -11.25
N PRO A 5 -6.56 -2.03 -11.36
CA PRO A 5 -6.43 -3.28 -12.11
C PRO A 5 -7.43 -4.37 -11.71
N PRO A 6 -7.78 -4.55 -10.40
CA PRO A 6 -8.64 -5.65 -9.97
C PRO A 6 -10.03 -5.66 -10.61
N SER A 7 -10.60 -4.49 -10.86
CA SER A 7 -11.93 -4.41 -11.49
C SER A 7 -11.88 -4.76 -12.98
N ALA A 8 -10.86 -4.29 -13.71
CA ALA A 8 -10.67 -4.64 -15.12
C ALA A 8 -10.39 -6.14 -15.31
N LEU A 9 -9.60 -6.73 -14.39
CA LEU A 9 -9.30 -8.15 -14.41
C LEU A 9 -10.53 -9.02 -14.12
N ALA A 10 -11.37 -8.59 -13.18
CA ALA A 10 -12.61 -9.31 -12.87
C ALA A 10 -13.57 -9.31 -14.08
N GLU A 11 -13.70 -8.18 -14.78
CA GLU A 11 -14.48 -8.09 -16.01
C GLU A 11 -13.93 -9.00 -17.10
N LEU A 12 -12.60 -8.96 -17.34
CA LEU A 12 -11.95 -9.86 -18.29
C LEU A 12 -12.14 -11.33 -17.93
N ALA A 13 -11.98 -11.69 -16.64
CA ALA A 13 -12.16 -13.05 -16.17
C ALA A 13 -13.57 -13.57 -16.41
N VAL A 14 -14.59 -12.75 -16.14
CA VAL A 14 -16.01 -13.09 -16.39
C VAL A 14 -16.27 -13.28 -17.88
N LEU A 15 -15.80 -12.37 -18.74
CA LEU A 15 -16.00 -12.46 -20.18
C LEU A 15 -15.31 -13.69 -20.79
N LEU A 16 -14.07 -13.98 -20.37
CA LEU A 16 -13.35 -15.18 -20.80
C LEU A 16 -13.97 -16.46 -20.24
N GLY A 17 -14.46 -16.44 -19.00
CA GLY A 17 -15.19 -17.54 -18.38
C GLY A 17 -16.52 -17.84 -19.07
N ALA A 18 -17.18 -16.81 -19.61
CA ALA A 18 -18.38 -16.93 -20.43
C ALA A 18 -18.09 -17.45 -21.87
N GLY A 19 -16.81 -17.69 -22.20
CA GLY A 19 -16.41 -18.26 -23.49
C GLY A 19 -16.12 -17.24 -24.60
N LEU A 20 -16.02 -15.94 -24.27
CA LEU A 20 -15.56 -14.96 -25.24
C LEU A 20 -14.10 -15.20 -25.60
N THR A 21 -13.76 -14.90 -26.86
CA THR A 21 -12.35 -14.93 -27.27
C THR A 21 -11.57 -13.82 -26.59
N PRO A 22 -10.25 -13.99 -26.37
CA PRO A 22 -9.41 -12.97 -25.75
C PRO A 22 -9.53 -11.59 -26.42
N ASP A 23 -9.55 -11.55 -27.75
CA ASP A 23 -9.70 -10.30 -28.52
C ASP A 23 -11.02 -9.58 -28.16
N ARG A 24 -12.14 -10.32 -28.15
CA ARG A 24 -13.45 -9.74 -27.82
C ARG A 24 -13.54 -9.31 -26.36
N ALA A 25 -12.97 -10.08 -25.43
CA ALA A 25 -12.96 -9.72 -24.02
C ALA A 25 -12.20 -8.40 -23.77
N TRP A 26 -11.03 -8.22 -24.39
CA TRP A 26 -10.27 -6.98 -24.30
C TRP A 26 -10.97 -5.79 -24.98
N GLU A 27 -11.63 -6.03 -26.14
CA GLU A 27 -12.44 -5.02 -26.81
C GLU A 27 -13.55 -4.49 -25.90
N GLU A 28 -14.35 -5.37 -25.32
CA GLU A 28 -15.48 -4.99 -24.46
C GLU A 28 -15.01 -4.22 -23.21
N VAL A 29 -13.95 -4.68 -22.56
CA VAL A 29 -13.39 -3.95 -21.39
C VAL A 29 -12.80 -2.61 -21.81
N ALA A 30 -12.17 -2.51 -22.97
CA ALA A 30 -11.65 -1.25 -23.49
C ALA A 30 -12.77 -0.24 -23.80
N LEU A 31 -13.90 -0.71 -24.34
CA LEU A 31 -15.08 0.13 -24.61
C LEU A 31 -15.71 0.63 -23.30
N MET A 32 -15.82 -0.21 -22.29
CA MET A 32 -16.37 0.17 -20.98
C MET A 32 -15.51 1.19 -20.25
N ARG A 33 -14.18 1.08 -20.34
CA ARG A 33 -13.24 1.88 -19.55
C ARG A 33 -12.67 3.10 -20.27
N GLY A 34 -12.88 3.16 -21.58
CA GLY A 34 -12.46 4.28 -22.40
C GLY A 34 -11.02 4.18 -22.94
N PRO A 35 -10.67 5.04 -23.90
CA PRO A 35 -9.45 4.91 -24.71
C PRO A 35 -8.15 5.28 -23.97
N THR A 36 -8.23 6.00 -22.86
CA THR A 36 -7.04 6.37 -22.04
C THR A 36 -6.67 5.31 -21.02
N SER A 37 -7.58 4.40 -20.75
CA SER A 37 -7.39 3.26 -19.85
C SER A 37 -6.30 2.31 -20.35
N VAL A 38 -5.74 1.49 -19.46
CA VAL A 38 -4.78 0.45 -19.87
C VAL A 38 -5.40 -0.56 -20.84
N PRO A 39 -6.61 -1.10 -20.60
CA PRO A 39 -7.32 -1.88 -21.62
C PRO A 39 -7.54 -1.15 -22.93
N GLY A 40 -7.92 0.14 -22.86
CA GLY A 40 -8.08 0.97 -24.05
C GLY A 40 -6.79 1.18 -24.84
N GLN A 41 -5.66 1.32 -24.16
CA GLN A 41 -4.33 1.42 -24.82
C GLN A 41 -3.95 0.08 -25.49
N ILE A 42 -4.20 -1.05 -24.84
CA ILE A 42 -3.96 -2.38 -25.41
C ILE A 42 -4.83 -2.58 -26.65
N TRP A 43 -6.13 -2.29 -26.55
CA TRP A 43 -7.04 -2.45 -27.68
C TRP A 43 -6.69 -1.55 -28.87
N ARG A 44 -6.26 -0.32 -28.63
CA ARG A 44 -5.81 0.60 -29.69
C ARG A 44 -4.63 0.06 -30.48
N ARG A 45 -3.63 -0.55 -29.80
CA ARG A 45 -2.50 -1.21 -30.46
C ARG A 45 -2.96 -2.44 -31.24
N ARG A 46 -3.83 -3.23 -30.64
CA ARG A 46 -4.43 -4.40 -31.30
C ARG A 46 -5.18 -4.02 -32.57
N SER A 47 -6.00 -2.95 -32.53
CA SER A 47 -6.75 -2.42 -33.67
C SER A 47 -5.84 -1.84 -34.75
N ALA A 48 -4.63 -1.41 -34.39
CA ALA A 48 -3.60 -0.97 -35.34
C ALA A 48 -2.86 -2.14 -36.02
N GLY A 49 -3.24 -3.40 -35.72
CA GLY A 49 -2.64 -4.59 -36.34
C GLY A 49 -1.58 -5.32 -35.50
N GLU A 50 -1.27 -4.83 -34.31
CA GLU A 50 -0.33 -5.51 -33.40
C GLU A 50 -0.98 -6.78 -32.84
N PRO A 51 -0.28 -7.94 -32.77
CA PRO A 51 -0.79 -9.13 -32.11
C PRO A 51 -1.17 -8.85 -30.64
N LEU A 52 -2.33 -9.36 -30.17
CA LEU A 52 -2.85 -9.07 -28.83
C LEU A 52 -1.81 -9.32 -27.72
N ALA A 53 -1.06 -10.42 -27.79
CA ALA A 53 -0.03 -10.74 -26.80
C ALA A 53 1.09 -9.69 -26.76
N GLN A 54 1.49 -9.13 -27.91
CA GLN A 54 2.51 -8.09 -27.97
C GLN A 54 1.95 -6.74 -27.46
N ALA A 55 0.71 -6.42 -27.81
CA ALA A 55 0.03 -5.22 -27.31
C ALA A 55 -0.10 -5.24 -25.79
N ILE A 56 -0.45 -6.39 -25.19
CA ILE A 56 -0.50 -6.58 -23.74
C ILE A 56 0.89 -6.40 -23.16
N ASP A 57 1.89 -7.10 -23.67
CA ASP A 57 3.27 -7.05 -23.18
C ASP A 57 3.83 -5.62 -23.19
N SER A 58 3.74 -4.95 -24.34
CA SER A 58 4.30 -3.61 -24.53
C SER A 58 3.64 -2.55 -23.63
N VAL A 59 2.32 -2.63 -23.43
CA VAL A 59 1.59 -1.68 -22.60
C VAL A 59 1.82 -1.98 -21.13
N THR A 60 1.69 -3.24 -20.68
CA THR A 60 1.76 -3.58 -19.26
C THR A 60 3.15 -3.41 -18.67
N ARG A 61 4.22 -3.64 -19.43
CA ARG A 61 5.61 -3.40 -18.98
C ARG A 61 5.88 -1.92 -18.67
N ALA A 62 5.21 -1.01 -19.35
CA ALA A 62 5.36 0.43 -19.15
C ALA A 62 4.52 0.98 -17.98
N GLN A 63 3.67 0.15 -17.39
CA GLN A 63 2.73 0.54 -16.35
C GLN A 63 3.22 0.19 -14.93
N SER A 64 2.36 0.39 -13.95
CA SER A 64 2.60 0.05 -12.54
C SER A 64 2.93 -1.43 -12.33
N SER A 65 3.47 -1.76 -11.13
CA SER A 65 3.78 -3.14 -10.75
C SER A 65 2.58 -4.09 -10.92
N HIS A 66 1.38 -3.62 -10.59
CA HIS A 66 0.14 -4.41 -10.73
C HIS A 66 -0.14 -4.79 -12.19
N TRP A 67 -0.03 -3.85 -13.12
CA TRP A 67 -0.23 -4.13 -14.54
C TRP A 67 0.88 -5.00 -15.12
N ARG A 68 2.12 -4.86 -14.62
CA ARG A 68 3.20 -5.78 -15.00
C ARG A 68 2.91 -7.21 -14.57
N THR A 69 2.32 -7.40 -13.37
CA THR A 69 1.87 -8.73 -12.92
C THR A 69 0.76 -9.27 -13.81
N VAL A 70 -0.16 -8.44 -14.31
CA VAL A 70 -1.19 -8.85 -15.29
C VAL A 70 -0.55 -9.38 -16.57
N GLY A 71 0.44 -8.65 -17.12
CA GLY A 71 1.18 -9.08 -18.30
C GLY A 71 1.90 -10.41 -18.08
N ALA A 72 2.54 -10.59 -16.92
CA ALA A 72 3.21 -11.80 -16.54
C ALA A 72 2.25 -12.99 -16.42
N VAL A 73 1.09 -12.83 -15.78
CA VAL A 73 0.03 -13.87 -15.69
C VAL A 73 -0.47 -14.24 -17.07
N TRP A 74 -0.71 -13.24 -17.93
CA TRP A 74 -1.12 -13.49 -19.31
C TRP A 74 -0.09 -14.32 -20.08
N GLU A 75 1.18 -13.97 -20.00
CA GLU A 75 2.25 -14.68 -20.70
C GLU A 75 2.44 -16.10 -20.18
N VAL A 76 2.46 -16.30 -18.86
CA VAL A 76 2.56 -17.64 -18.26
C VAL A 76 1.36 -18.51 -18.65
N ALA A 77 0.14 -17.98 -18.59
CA ALA A 77 -1.07 -18.72 -18.98
C ALA A 77 -1.04 -19.10 -20.46
N ARG A 78 -0.61 -18.17 -21.33
CA ARG A 78 -0.46 -18.42 -22.77
C ARG A 78 0.55 -19.52 -23.08
N VAL A 79 1.71 -19.51 -22.43
CA VAL A 79 2.78 -20.50 -22.67
C VAL A 79 2.43 -21.86 -22.07
N SER A 80 1.82 -21.88 -20.89
CA SER A 80 1.44 -23.12 -20.21
C SER A 80 0.18 -23.77 -20.76
N GLY A 81 -0.68 -23.02 -21.46
CA GLY A 81 -2.01 -23.47 -21.85
C GLY A 81 -3.05 -23.42 -20.74
N ALA A 82 -2.77 -22.70 -19.65
CA ALA A 82 -3.71 -22.53 -18.55
C ALA A 82 -4.95 -21.74 -19.00
N PRO A 83 -6.14 -22.00 -18.40
CA PRO A 83 -7.34 -21.23 -18.68
C PRO A 83 -7.17 -19.77 -18.26
N LEU A 84 -7.11 -18.87 -19.24
CA LEU A 84 -6.87 -17.42 -19.02
C LEU A 84 -7.89 -16.80 -18.06
N GLY A 85 -9.17 -17.15 -18.17
CA GLY A 85 -10.23 -16.65 -17.29
C GLY A 85 -9.95 -16.97 -15.82
N ALA A 86 -9.65 -18.24 -15.52
CA ALA A 86 -9.35 -18.68 -14.15
C ALA A 86 -8.06 -18.05 -13.60
N ALA A 87 -7.03 -17.89 -14.45
CA ALA A 87 -5.78 -17.25 -14.06
C ALA A 87 -5.98 -15.76 -13.70
N LEU A 88 -6.74 -15.02 -14.52
CA LEU A 88 -7.04 -13.61 -14.27
C LEU A 88 -8.00 -13.42 -13.07
N GLU A 89 -8.95 -14.33 -12.87
CA GLU A 89 -9.83 -14.31 -11.69
C GLU A 89 -9.03 -14.51 -10.39
N SER A 90 -8.12 -15.49 -10.37
CA SER A 90 -7.22 -15.71 -9.23
C SER A 90 -6.38 -14.48 -8.92
N LEU A 91 -5.83 -13.84 -9.96
CA LEU A 91 -5.07 -12.61 -9.80
C LEU A 91 -5.95 -11.44 -9.29
N ALA A 92 -7.14 -11.26 -9.87
CA ALA A 92 -8.09 -10.24 -9.44
C ALA A 92 -8.49 -10.41 -7.97
N GLN A 93 -8.68 -11.65 -7.54
CA GLN A 93 -8.98 -11.96 -6.13
C GLN A 93 -7.79 -11.62 -5.23
N SER A 94 -6.58 -12.03 -5.60
CA SER A 94 -5.35 -11.70 -4.86
C SER A 94 -5.17 -10.19 -4.69
N MET A 95 -5.37 -9.41 -5.75
CA MET A 95 -5.28 -7.95 -5.69
C MET A 95 -6.37 -7.34 -4.81
N ARG A 96 -7.61 -7.82 -4.88
CA ARG A 96 -8.69 -7.37 -3.99
C ARG A 96 -8.40 -7.63 -2.51
N ASP A 97 -7.81 -8.78 -2.19
CA ASP A 97 -7.45 -9.11 -0.81
C ASP A 97 -6.33 -8.21 -0.30
N GLN A 98 -5.34 -7.87 -1.14
CA GLN A 98 -4.32 -6.87 -0.82
C GLN A 98 -4.92 -5.48 -0.57
N GLU A 99 -5.85 -5.03 -1.43
CA GLU A 99 -6.55 -3.76 -1.24
C GLU A 99 -7.40 -3.72 0.03
N ARG A 100 -8.07 -4.83 0.37
CA ARG A 100 -8.83 -4.95 1.63
C ARG A 100 -7.91 -4.80 2.84
N THR A 101 -6.77 -5.49 2.83
CA THR A 101 -5.77 -5.37 3.89
C THR A 101 -5.24 -3.95 4.00
N ALA A 102 -4.92 -3.30 2.88
CA ALA A 102 -4.46 -1.91 2.87
C ALA A 102 -5.51 -0.94 3.44
N ARG A 103 -6.77 -1.07 3.02
CA ARG A 103 -7.89 -0.27 3.56
C ARG A 103 -8.14 -0.51 5.05
N HIS A 104 -8.01 -1.75 5.50
CA HIS A 104 -8.14 -2.07 6.94
C HIS A 104 -7.06 -1.38 7.76
N VAL A 105 -5.82 -1.41 7.28
CA VAL A 105 -4.69 -0.70 7.90
C VAL A 105 -4.92 0.81 7.95
N GLU A 106 -5.40 1.40 6.86
CA GLU A 106 -5.71 2.84 6.80
C GLU A 106 -6.82 3.23 7.79
N ALA A 107 -7.86 2.41 7.89
CA ALA A 107 -8.95 2.61 8.84
C ALA A 107 -8.48 2.55 10.29
N GLU A 108 -7.61 1.61 10.64
CA GLU A 108 -7.03 1.48 11.99
C GLU A 108 -6.16 2.69 12.37
N LEU A 109 -5.48 3.30 11.39
CA LEU A 109 -4.65 4.49 11.59
C LEU A 109 -5.47 5.79 11.69
N ALA A 110 -6.72 5.80 11.25
CA ALA A 110 -7.55 7.01 11.23
C ALA A 110 -7.80 7.58 12.64
N GLY A 111 -8.04 6.72 13.63
CA GLY A 111 -8.24 7.11 15.03
C GLY A 111 -7.03 7.83 15.63
N PRO A 112 -5.85 7.22 15.67
CA PRO A 112 -4.62 7.86 16.12
C PRO A 112 -4.31 9.16 15.39
N GLN A 113 -4.49 9.22 14.08
CA GLN A 113 -4.26 10.44 13.29
C GLN A 113 -5.22 11.58 13.66
N ALA A 114 -6.48 11.29 13.93
CA ALA A 114 -7.45 12.29 14.38
C ALA A 114 -7.04 12.87 15.75
N THR A 115 -6.65 12.02 16.69
CA THR A 115 -6.14 12.45 18.01
C THR A 115 -4.91 13.32 17.87
N LEU A 116 -3.96 12.95 17.01
CA LEU A 116 -2.75 13.74 16.75
C LEU A 116 -3.07 15.15 16.20
N ARG A 117 -4.04 15.24 15.29
CA ARG A 117 -4.50 16.54 14.74
C ARG A 117 -5.15 17.41 15.82
N LEU A 118 -6.01 16.84 16.65
CA LEU A 118 -6.68 17.55 17.74
C LEU A 118 -5.67 18.07 18.76
N VAL A 119 -4.75 17.22 19.22
CA VAL A 119 -3.74 17.62 20.20
C VAL A 119 -2.74 18.61 19.62
N GLY A 120 -2.38 18.46 18.32
CA GLY A 120 -1.54 19.44 17.61
C GLY A 120 -2.19 20.82 17.42
N LEU A 121 -3.53 20.91 17.42
CA LEU A 121 -4.29 22.17 17.37
C LEU A 121 -4.41 22.86 18.75
N LEU A 122 -4.21 22.13 19.83
CA LEU A 122 -4.38 22.64 21.21
C LEU A 122 -3.54 23.90 21.51
N PRO A 123 -2.24 23.99 21.12
CA PRO A 123 -1.47 25.22 21.32
C PRO A 123 -2.06 26.42 20.57
N LEU A 124 -2.57 26.21 19.36
CA LEU A 124 -3.18 27.28 18.58
C LEU A 124 -4.49 27.77 19.21
N LEU A 125 -5.33 26.84 19.67
CA LEU A 125 -6.58 27.17 20.37
C LEU A 125 -6.31 27.93 21.68
N ALA A 126 -5.27 27.57 22.43
CA ALA A 126 -4.87 28.26 23.64
C ALA A 126 -4.38 29.68 23.37
N LEU A 127 -3.63 29.89 22.29
CA LEU A 127 -3.20 31.25 21.86
C LEU A 127 -4.40 32.12 21.47
N VAL A 128 -5.33 31.59 20.70
CA VAL A 128 -6.57 32.29 20.31
C VAL A 128 -7.42 32.61 21.54
N GLY A 129 -7.59 31.66 22.43
CA GLY A 129 -8.32 31.85 23.68
C GLY A 129 -7.69 32.88 24.59
N GLY A 130 -6.37 32.91 24.73
CA GLY A 130 -5.64 33.90 25.47
C GLY A 130 -5.78 35.31 24.89
N ALA A 131 -5.70 35.43 23.56
CA ALA A 131 -5.90 36.70 22.85
C ALA A 131 -7.33 37.26 23.02
N LEU A 132 -8.34 36.41 22.95
CA LEU A 132 -9.76 36.76 23.15
C LEU A 132 -10.05 37.11 24.63
N GLY A 133 -9.33 36.52 25.57
CA GLY A 133 -9.42 36.80 27.00
C GLY A 133 -8.76 38.10 27.45
N GLY A 134 -8.24 38.92 26.52
CA GLY A 134 -7.60 40.18 26.81
C GLY A 134 -6.19 40.08 27.43
N VAL A 135 -5.59 38.89 27.37
CA VAL A 135 -4.22 38.66 27.82
C VAL A 135 -3.27 38.98 26.65
N ASP A 136 -2.26 39.86 26.91
CA ASP A 136 -1.27 40.26 25.91
C ASP A 136 -0.26 39.15 25.55
N THR A 137 -0.83 37.94 25.27
CA THR A 137 -0.08 36.72 24.97
C THR A 137 0.73 36.85 23.68
N LEU A 138 0.15 37.50 22.66
CA LEU A 138 0.78 37.69 21.35
C LEU A 138 1.95 38.68 21.46
N SER A 139 1.77 39.80 22.19
CA SER A 139 2.83 40.79 22.41
C SER A 139 4.02 40.18 23.17
N PHE A 140 3.76 39.35 24.18
CA PHE A 140 4.82 38.62 24.88
C PHE A 140 5.56 37.68 23.91
N LEU A 141 4.84 36.89 23.11
CA LEU A 141 5.43 35.85 22.28
C LEU A 141 6.33 36.41 21.17
N PHE A 142 5.95 37.57 20.58
CA PHE A 142 6.64 38.14 19.43
C PHE A 142 7.55 39.35 19.78
N LEU A 143 7.34 40.03 20.88
CA LEU A 143 8.04 41.25 21.20
C LEU A 143 9.04 41.11 22.36
N THR A 144 9.01 40.00 23.12
CA THR A 144 9.94 39.76 24.22
C THR A 144 10.94 38.65 23.91
N THR A 145 12.18 38.83 24.42
CA THR A 145 13.23 37.81 24.25
C THR A 145 12.83 36.44 24.84
N PRO A 146 12.25 36.35 26.07
CA PRO A 146 11.81 35.06 26.61
C PRO A 146 10.62 34.46 25.82
N GLY A 147 9.77 35.32 25.25
CA GLY A 147 8.66 34.86 24.38
C GLY A 147 9.16 34.25 23.08
N LEU A 148 10.15 34.85 22.43
CA LEU A 148 10.77 34.31 21.22
C LEU A 148 11.48 32.96 21.48
N LEU A 149 12.15 32.81 22.63
CA LEU A 149 12.76 31.54 23.03
C LEU A 149 11.70 30.46 23.29
N SER A 150 10.60 30.84 23.94
CA SER A 150 9.45 29.94 24.21
C SER A 150 8.78 29.48 22.92
N LEU A 151 8.55 30.40 21.97
CA LEU A 151 8.00 30.10 20.65
C LEU A 151 8.94 29.19 19.85
N GLY A 152 10.23 29.56 19.78
CA GLY A 152 11.24 28.77 19.05
C GLY A 152 11.41 27.37 19.61
N GLY A 153 11.49 27.22 20.94
CA GLY A 153 11.54 25.93 21.62
C GLY A 153 10.29 25.07 21.38
N GLY A 154 9.12 25.68 21.45
CA GLY A 154 7.86 24.99 21.20
C GLY A 154 7.70 24.53 19.76
N LEU A 155 8.05 25.36 18.77
CA LEU A 155 8.04 24.99 17.35
C LEU A 155 9.07 23.89 17.05
N LEU A 156 10.23 23.93 17.67
CA LEU A 156 11.24 22.89 17.55
C LEU A 156 10.73 21.56 18.08
N CYS A 157 10.08 21.55 19.25
CA CYS A 157 9.47 20.36 19.82
C CYS A 157 8.36 19.80 18.89
N LEU A 158 7.49 20.64 18.33
CA LEU A 158 6.46 20.22 17.38
C LEU A 158 7.07 19.67 16.09
N GLY A 159 8.11 20.30 15.55
CA GLY A 159 8.84 19.82 14.38
C GLY A 159 9.49 18.44 14.60
N LEU A 160 10.14 18.27 15.77
CA LEU A 160 10.72 16.98 16.18
C LEU A 160 9.64 15.90 16.34
N ALA A 161 8.51 16.23 16.97
CA ALA A 161 7.39 15.31 17.13
C ALA A 161 6.85 14.84 15.77
N TRP A 162 6.63 15.80 14.85
CA TRP A 162 6.16 15.49 13.49
C TRP A 162 7.17 14.65 12.71
N TRP A 163 8.46 14.98 12.78
CA TRP A 163 9.53 14.22 12.13
C TRP A 163 9.64 12.79 12.67
N TRP A 164 9.60 12.63 14.01
CA TRP A 164 9.63 11.31 14.66
C TRP A 164 8.44 10.45 14.26
N MET A 165 7.22 11.01 14.33
CA MET A 165 6.00 10.31 13.89
C MET A 165 6.07 9.89 12.42
N ARG A 166 6.57 10.78 11.56
CA ARG A 166 6.73 10.46 10.13
C ARG A 166 7.67 9.28 9.91
N ILE A 167 8.81 9.24 10.59
CA ILE A 167 9.75 8.10 10.51
C ILE A 167 9.10 6.82 10.99
N MET A 168 8.36 6.84 12.09
CA MET A 168 7.67 5.65 12.61
C MET A 168 6.65 5.10 11.59
N VAL A 169 5.86 5.97 11.01
CA VAL A 169 4.85 5.59 10.00
C VAL A 169 5.53 5.05 8.74
N THR A 170 6.55 5.76 8.21
CA THR A 170 7.22 5.30 6.97
C THR A 170 7.90 3.96 7.14
N ARG A 171 8.54 3.68 8.28
CA ARG A 171 9.17 2.38 8.55
C ARG A 171 8.18 1.21 8.48
N VAL A 172 6.99 1.37 9.06
CA VAL A 172 5.94 0.32 9.01
C VAL A 172 5.49 0.04 7.57
N PHE A 173 5.51 1.05 6.70
CA PHE A 173 5.14 0.88 5.30
C PHE A 173 6.30 0.40 4.42
N GLU A 174 7.54 0.81 4.70
CA GLU A 174 8.74 0.42 3.95
C GLU A 174 9.16 -1.03 4.22
N GLU A 175 8.92 -1.55 5.42
CA GLU A 175 9.14 -2.96 5.75
C GLU A 175 8.18 -3.91 5.02
N ARG A 176 7.09 -3.37 4.43
CA ARG A 176 6.16 -4.13 3.61
C ARG A 176 6.66 -4.21 2.18
N LYS A 177 7.37 -5.26 1.91
CA LYS A 177 7.69 -5.60 0.53
C LYS A 177 6.42 -6.09 -0.18
N PRO A 178 6.17 -5.67 -1.43
CA PRO A 178 5.04 -6.19 -2.18
C PRO A 178 5.17 -7.71 -2.30
N PRO A 179 4.10 -8.49 -2.05
CA PRO A 179 4.15 -9.94 -2.13
C PRO A 179 4.62 -10.36 -3.52
N SER A 180 5.53 -11.32 -3.55
CA SER A 180 6.04 -11.86 -4.81
C SER A 180 4.94 -12.67 -5.51
N PRO A 181 4.62 -12.40 -6.76
CA PRO A 181 3.63 -13.18 -7.50
C PRO A 181 4.15 -14.55 -7.95
N ARG A 182 5.35 -14.95 -7.51
CA ARG A 182 6.05 -16.16 -7.99
C ARG A 182 5.24 -17.44 -7.79
N ILE A 183 4.63 -17.60 -6.62
CA ILE A 183 3.82 -18.79 -6.30
C ILE A 183 2.50 -18.80 -7.11
N ASP A 184 1.86 -17.65 -7.28
CA ASP A 184 0.65 -17.51 -8.09
C ASP A 184 0.94 -17.88 -9.56
N LEU A 185 2.01 -17.33 -10.14
CA LEU A 185 2.46 -17.64 -11.50
C LEU A 185 2.82 -19.13 -11.65
N PHE A 186 3.48 -19.71 -10.65
CA PHE A 186 3.82 -21.11 -10.64
C PHE A 186 2.59 -22.02 -10.63
N LEU A 187 1.58 -21.69 -9.81
CA LEU A 187 0.32 -22.41 -9.79
C LEU A 187 -0.42 -22.37 -11.13
N ILE A 188 -0.38 -21.21 -11.82
CA ILE A 188 -0.95 -21.07 -13.16
C ILE A 188 -0.18 -21.97 -14.16
N ALA A 189 1.16 -21.94 -14.12
CA ALA A 189 1.98 -22.72 -15.03
C ALA A 189 1.77 -24.23 -14.86
N VAL A 190 1.73 -24.72 -13.62
CA VAL A 190 1.45 -26.15 -13.31
C VAL A 190 0.00 -26.50 -13.67
N GLY A 191 -0.95 -25.60 -13.40
CA GLY A 191 -2.36 -25.77 -13.77
C GLY A 191 -2.59 -25.85 -15.29
N GLY A 192 -1.70 -25.25 -16.08
CA GLY A 192 -1.69 -25.37 -17.54
C GLY A 192 -1.04 -26.65 -18.08
N GLY A 193 -0.49 -27.52 -17.20
CA GLY A 193 0.07 -28.80 -17.56
C GLY A 193 1.59 -28.82 -17.75
N LEU A 194 2.29 -27.75 -17.45
CA LEU A 194 3.75 -27.77 -17.44
C LEU A 194 4.28 -28.62 -16.28
N SER A 195 5.40 -29.32 -16.51
CA SER A 195 6.10 -30.02 -15.42
C SER A 195 6.63 -29.01 -14.39
N PRO A 196 6.76 -29.36 -13.09
CA PRO A 196 7.18 -28.43 -12.04
C PRO A 196 8.48 -27.71 -12.36
N ARG A 197 9.47 -28.43 -12.91
CA ARG A 197 10.76 -27.84 -13.28
C ARG A 197 10.63 -26.83 -14.43
N ARG A 198 9.80 -27.15 -15.42
CA ARG A 198 9.52 -26.26 -16.54
C ARG A 198 8.73 -25.01 -16.11
N SER A 199 7.76 -25.20 -15.21
CA SER A 199 6.98 -24.12 -14.61
C SER A 199 7.90 -23.12 -13.87
N LEU A 200 8.86 -23.64 -13.09
CA LEU A 200 9.82 -22.79 -12.36
C LEU A 200 10.67 -21.95 -13.31
N MET A 201 11.27 -22.60 -14.32
CA MET A 201 12.10 -21.88 -15.31
C MET A 201 11.31 -20.82 -16.08
N GLU A 202 10.08 -21.13 -16.47
CA GLU A 202 9.22 -20.18 -17.20
C GLU A 202 8.80 -19.01 -16.33
N VAL A 203 8.43 -19.27 -15.08
CA VAL A 203 8.08 -18.23 -14.11
C VAL A 203 9.26 -17.31 -13.86
N ASP A 204 10.45 -17.85 -13.61
CA ASP A 204 11.64 -17.05 -13.34
C ASP A 204 12.01 -16.19 -14.57
N ARG A 205 11.88 -16.74 -15.79
CA ARG A 205 12.06 -15.97 -17.03
C ARG A 205 11.08 -14.81 -17.12
N VAL A 206 9.79 -15.09 -16.94
CA VAL A 206 8.74 -14.07 -17.06
C VAL A 206 8.88 -13.02 -15.96
N MET A 207 9.21 -13.41 -14.72
CA MET A 207 9.43 -12.47 -13.63
C MET A 207 10.61 -11.52 -13.92
N ALA A 208 11.70 -12.03 -14.50
CA ALA A 208 12.84 -11.22 -14.92
C ALA A 208 12.43 -10.25 -16.04
N ASP A 209 11.71 -10.74 -17.04
CA ASP A 209 11.24 -9.95 -18.19
C ASP A 209 10.32 -8.79 -17.78
N TYR A 210 9.45 -9.02 -16.82
CA TYR A 210 8.51 -8.00 -16.29
C TYR A 210 9.07 -7.22 -15.08
N LYS A 211 10.31 -7.48 -14.66
CA LYS A 211 10.98 -6.84 -13.50
C LYS A 211 10.10 -6.92 -12.24
N LEU A 212 9.57 -8.09 -11.97
CA LEU A 212 8.79 -8.36 -10.77
C LEU A 212 9.69 -8.75 -9.59
N PRO A 213 9.29 -8.48 -8.33
CA PRO A 213 10.09 -8.84 -7.16
C PRO A 213 10.21 -10.35 -7.02
N THR A 214 11.45 -10.83 -6.83
CA THR A 214 11.80 -12.28 -6.81
C THR A 214 12.05 -12.76 -5.37
N GLU A 215 11.23 -12.37 -4.41
CA GLU A 215 11.40 -12.83 -3.03
C GLU A 215 10.84 -14.25 -2.83
N GLY A 216 11.45 -15.03 -1.93
CA GLY A 216 11.05 -16.40 -1.61
C GLY A 216 11.60 -17.45 -2.56
N GLY A 217 12.83 -17.27 -3.07
CA GLY A 217 13.50 -18.19 -4.00
C GLY A 217 13.44 -19.65 -3.59
N ASP A 218 13.80 -19.92 -2.36
CA ASP A 218 13.99 -21.31 -1.87
C ASP A 218 12.66 -22.02 -1.53
N THR A 219 11.56 -21.28 -1.35
CA THR A 219 10.28 -21.85 -0.92
C THR A 219 9.65 -22.78 -1.95
N LEU A 220 9.72 -22.44 -3.25
CA LEU A 220 9.14 -23.29 -4.30
C LEU A 220 9.94 -24.58 -4.50
N GLU A 221 11.26 -24.49 -4.43
CA GLU A 221 12.15 -25.65 -4.50
C GLU A 221 11.90 -26.61 -3.33
N ASP A 222 11.73 -26.06 -2.13
CA ASP A 222 11.36 -26.86 -0.93
C ASP A 222 10.00 -27.53 -1.06
N LEU A 223 8.99 -26.81 -1.58
CA LEU A 223 7.66 -27.37 -1.84
C LEU A 223 7.70 -28.49 -2.91
N ILE A 224 8.49 -28.31 -3.96
CA ILE A 224 8.71 -29.35 -4.98
C ILE A 224 9.37 -30.58 -4.34
N ALA A 225 10.44 -30.38 -3.57
CA ALA A 225 11.13 -31.48 -2.90
C ALA A 225 10.22 -32.21 -1.90
N LEU A 226 9.39 -31.47 -1.14
CA LEU A 226 8.40 -32.07 -0.22
C LEU A 226 7.34 -32.86 -0.96
N SER A 227 6.78 -32.30 -2.05
CA SER A 227 5.80 -33.00 -2.90
C SER A 227 6.34 -34.31 -3.42
N MET A 228 7.58 -34.32 -3.92
CA MET A 228 8.23 -35.54 -4.43
C MET A 228 8.47 -36.58 -3.34
N ARG A 229 8.85 -36.16 -2.14
CA ARG A 229 9.11 -37.07 -1.00
C ARG A 229 7.83 -37.62 -0.39
N ALA A 230 6.81 -36.78 -0.24
CA ALA A 230 5.58 -37.14 0.45
C ALA A 230 4.51 -37.74 -0.50
N GLY A 231 4.70 -37.64 -1.82
CA GLY A 231 3.70 -38.08 -2.81
C GLY A 231 2.42 -37.24 -2.81
N VAL A 232 2.47 -36.02 -2.30
CA VAL A 232 1.32 -35.10 -2.21
C VAL A 232 1.27 -34.22 -3.46
N PRO A 233 0.07 -33.90 -4.02
CA PRO A 233 -0.03 -33.01 -5.16
C PRO A 233 0.61 -31.63 -4.90
N LEU A 234 1.57 -31.25 -5.73
CA LEU A 234 2.32 -30.01 -5.58
C LEU A 234 1.44 -28.76 -5.58
N ALA A 235 0.40 -28.75 -6.44
CA ALA A 235 -0.54 -27.64 -6.50
C ALA A 235 -1.29 -27.42 -5.17
N SER A 236 -1.60 -28.50 -4.44
CA SER A 236 -2.25 -28.41 -3.13
C SER A 236 -1.31 -27.83 -2.07
N LEU A 237 -0.05 -28.28 -2.07
CA LEU A 237 0.99 -27.74 -1.16
C LEU A 237 1.26 -26.26 -1.43
N ALA A 238 1.43 -25.89 -2.70
CA ALA A 238 1.70 -24.51 -3.08
C ALA A 238 0.51 -23.59 -2.75
N ARG A 239 -0.73 -24.02 -2.95
CA ARG A 239 -1.94 -23.27 -2.53
C ARG A 239 -2.04 -23.13 -1.02
N ALA A 240 -1.78 -24.19 -0.27
CA ALA A 240 -1.81 -24.15 1.20
C ALA A 240 -0.75 -23.17 1.73
N HIS A 241 0.45 -23.23 1.16
CA HIS A 241 1.53 -22.29 1.51
C HIS A 241 1.17 -20.84 1.17
N LEU A 242 0.63 -20.58 -0.02
CA LEU A 242 0.21 -19.26 -0.46
C LEU A 242 -0.87 -18.67 0.47
N ASN A 243 -1.88 -19.46 0.82
CA ASN A 243 -2.93 -19.02 1.75
C ASN A 243 -2.35 -18.72 3.13
N HIS A 244 -1.50 -19.60 3.64
CA HIS A 244 -0.83 -19.37 4.93
C HIS A 244 0.03 -18.11 4.93
N SER A 245 0.81 -17.87 3.89
CA SER A 245 1.63 -16.66 3.75
C SER A 245 0.77 -15.39 3.74
N ARG A 246 -0.36 -15.40 3.01
CA ARG A 246 -1.32 -14.28 2.99
C ARG A 246 -1.95 -14.02 4.35
N ASP A 247 -2.32 -15.07 5.08
CA ASP A 247 -2.88 -14.96 6.43
C ASP A 247 -1.85 -14.38 7.41
N VAL A 248 -0.61 -14.84 7.33
CA VAL A 248 0.51 -14.31 8.15
C VAL A 248 0.74 -12.83 7.81
N GLU A 249 0.88 -12.48 6.53
CA GLU A 249 1.08 -11.09 6.09
C GLU A 249 -0.04 -10.17 6.57
N SER A 250 -1.30 -10.59 6.47
CA SER A 250 -2.45 -9.79 6.92
C SER A 250 -2.46 -9.62 8.45
N THR A 251 -2.09 -10.67 9.18
CA THR A 251 -2.01 -10.65 10.64
C THR A 251 -0.86 -9.76 11.12
N GLU A 252 0.32 -9.88 10.50
CA GLU A 252 1.48 -9.04 10.81
C GLU A 252 1.18 -7.57 10.48
N ALA A 253 0.48 -7.32 9.38
CA ALA A 253 0.01 -6.00 9.02
C ALA A 253 -0.84 -5.36 10.12
N THR A 254 -1.83 -6.09 10.61
CA THR A 254 -2.74 -5.62 11.65
C THR A 254 -1.99 -5.42 12.98
N ARG A 255 -1.09 -6.33 13.35
CA ARG A 255 -0.25 -6.22 14.55
C ARG A 255 0.67 -5.00 14.48
N ALA A 256 1.33 -4.78 13.35
CA ALA A 256 2.23 -3.63 13.15
C ALA A 256 1.49 -2.31 13.34
N VAL A 257 0.25 -2.19 12.84
CA VAL A 257 -0.58 -1.00 13.03
C VAL A 257 -1.01 -0.83 14.47
N SER A 258 -1.47 -1.90 15.13
CA SER A 258 -1.86 -1.83 16.54
C SER A 258 -0.69 -1.42 17.43
N THR A 259 0.49 -1.97 17.19
CA THR A 259 1.72 -1.61 17.90
C THR A 259 2.13 -0.16 17.62
N LEU A 260 2.03 0.28 16.36
CA LEU A 260 2.30 1.66 15.97
C LEU A 260 1.37 2.63 16.69
N SER A 261 0.08 2.32 16.80
CA SER A 261 -0.91 3.17 17.49
C SER A 261 -0.52 3.43 18.95
N VAL A 262 0.00 2.43 19.65
CA VAL A 262 0.49 2.59 21.03
C VAL A 262 1.77 3.41 21.06
N HIS A 263 2.72 3.18 20.15
CA HIS A 263 3.98 3.90 20.11
C HIS A 263 3.83 5.39 19.70
N LEU A 264 2.78 5.74 18.95
CA LEU A 264 2.50 7.14 18.60
C LEU A 264 2.13 8.01 19.81
N VAL A 265 1.72 7.41 20.93
CA VAL A 265 1.46 8.14 22.18
C VAL A 265 2.75 8.68 22.80
N LEU A 266 3.89 8.02 22.59
CA LEU A 266 5.19 8.44 23.15
C LEU A 266 5.67 9.81 22.63
N PRO A 267 5.79 10.06 21.30
CA PRO A 267 6.16 11.39 20.81
C PRO A 267 5.11 12.44 21.17
N LEU A 268 3.84 12.07 21.26
CA LEU A 268 2.78 12.95 21.68
C LEU A 268 2.99 13.46 23.12
N GLY A 269 3.19 12.55 24.08
CA GLY A 269 3.41 12.90 25.47
C GLY A 269 4.76 13.62 25.70
N LEU A 270 5.83 13.13 25.07
CA LEU A 270 7.19 13.61 25.34
C LEU A 270 7.53 14.94 24.66
N LEU A 271 6.95 15.22 23.48
CA LEU A 271 7.31 16.38 22.68
C LEU A 271 6.17 17.38 22.50
N VAL A 272 4.93 16.93 22.32
CA VAL A 272 3.81 17.86 22.12
C VAL A 272 3.38 18.51 23.44
N LEU A 273 3.44 17.79 24.56
CA LEU A 273 3.12 18.38 25.87
C LEU A 273 4.10 19.49 26.28
N PRO A 274 5.44 19.34 26.21
CA PRO A 274 6.35 20.45 26.44
C PRO A 274 6.16 21.60 25.43
N ALA A 275 5.88 21.28 24.15
CA ALA A 275 5.57 22.31 23.16
C ALA A 275 4.35 23.14 23.54
N PHE A 276 3.28 22.49 24.02
CA PHE A 276 2.08 23.15 24.51
C PHE A 276 2.38 24.03 25.72
N LEU A 277 3.16 23.55 26.69
CA LEU A 277 3.57 24.32 27.85
C LEU A 277 4.34 25.60 27.43
N LEU A 278 5.28 25.46 26.51
CA LEU A 278 6.08 26.58 26.03
C LEU A 278 5.24 27.59 25.23
N ILE A 279 4.40 27.17 24.31
CA ILE A 279 3.68 28.04 23.39
C ILE A 279 2.44 28.66 24.05
N ALA A 280 1.77 27.93 24.93
CA ALA A 280 0.47 28.32 25.48
C ALA A 280 0.54 28.73 26.95
N VAL A 281 1.11 27.88 27.82
CA VAL A 281 1.04 28.10 29.28
C VAL A 281 2.00 29.18 29.73
N VAL A 282 3.23 29.20 29.22
CA VAL A 282 4.23 30.21 29.60
C VAL A 282 3.77 31.64 29.27
N PRO A 283 3.31 31.94 28.03
CA PRO A 283 2.81 33.28 27.72
C PRO A 283 1.57 33.68 28.52
N LEU A 284 0.66 32.73 28.76
CA LEU A 284 -0.57 32.98 29.53
C LEU A 284 -0.23 33.29 30.99
N ALA A 285 0.67 32.54 31.61
CA ALA A 285 1.11 32.78 32.99
C ALA A 285 1.83 34.12 33.13
N TRP A 286 2.65 34.47 32.15
CA TRP A 286 3.31 35.79 32.12
C TRP A 286 2.30 36.94 32.00
N GLY A 287 1.31 36.82 31.10
CA GLY A 287 0.28 37.84 30.89
C GLY A 287 -0.56 38.10 32.15
N ILE A 288 -0.98 37.02 32.84
CA ILE A 288 -1.73 37.13 34.11
C ILE A 288 -0.87 37.74 35.22
N GLY A 289 0.39 37.33 35.32
CA GLY A 289 1.31 37.86 36.32
C GLY A 289 1.59 39.36 36.15
N ASN A 290 1.65 39.82 34.91
CA ASN A 290 1.91 41.25 34.61
C ASN A 290 0.67 42.14 34.82
N GLN A 291 -0.53 41.60 34.64
CA GLN A 291 -1.78 42.29 34.94
C GLN A 291 -2.03 42.44 36.46
N GLY A 292 -1.55 41.47 37.26
CA GLY A 292 -1.67 41.51 38.72
C GLY A 292 -0.68 42.47 39.42
N LEU A 293 0.31 43.02 38.71
CA LEU A 293 1.27 44.01 39.23
C LEU A 293 0.86 45.47 38.95
N VAL A 294 -0.26 45.69 38.26
CA VAL A 294 -0.80 47.00 37.87
C VAL A 294 -1.99 47.41 38.75
N LEU A 295 -2.31 46.67 39.79
CA LEU A 295 -3.26 47.01 40.85
C LEU A 295 -2.50 47.27 42.14
#